data_f1a7701c4cce192838430cb102d51407
#
_entry.id   f1a7701c4cce192838430cb102d51407
#
_cell.length_a   1.000
_cell.length_b   1.000
_cell.length_c   1.000
_cell.angle_alpha   90.00
_cell.angle_beta   90.00
_cell.angle_gamma   90.00
#
_symmetry.space_group_name_H-M   'P 1'
#
loop_
_entity.id
_entity.type
_entity.pdbx_description
1 polymer ?
#
loop_
_entity_poly.entity_id
_entity_poly.type
_entity_poly.pdbx_seq_one_letter_code
_entity_poly.pdbx_strand_id
1 'polypeptide(L)'
;FADVDPDTLLINPAEVESKITGRTKAIIAVDYAGQPCDYNALRDIAERHGLILVADACHSLGAKFKGRNAGTLADLSVFSFHPVKHITTGEGGMVVTGETKFAERIRRFRNHGITSDHHQRRSQGSWFYEMVDLGYNYRISDFQCALGKSQLDKLPGWIKKRREIARCY
;
A
#
# COMPACT_ATOMS: atom_id res chain seq x y z
N PHE A 1 14.19 -2.73 13.94
CA PHE A 1 13.87 -1.36 13.52
C PHE A 1 15.14 -0.67 13.01
N ALA A 2 15.02 0.11 11.93
CA ALA A 2 16.04 1.02 11.45
C ALA A 2 15.66 2.44 11.89
N ASP A 3 16.67 3.27 12.16
CA ASP A 3 16.43 4.64 12.57
C ASP A 3 16.07 5.53 11.36
N VAL A 4 15.60 6.74 11.64
CA VAL A 4 15.22 7.73 10.63
C VAL A 4 16.33 8.73 10.43
N ASP A 5 16.33 9.37 9.28
CA ASP A 5 17.11 10.57 9.03
C ASP A 5 16.48 11.75 9.82
N PRO A 6 17.24 12.48 10.64
CA PRO A 6 16.70 13.52 11.52
C PRO A 6 16.10 14.73 10.79
N ASP A 7 16.54 14.99 9.57
CA ASP A 7 16.07 16.15 8.80
C ASP A 7 14.77 15.84 8.06
N THR A 8 14.61 14.61 7.58
CA THR A 8 13.44 14.19 6.79
C THR A 8 12.42 13.39 7.57
N LEU A 9 12.79 12.80 8.71
CA LEU A 9 12.01 11.85 9.52
C LEU A 9 11.61 10.58 8.74
N LEU A 10 12.25 10.34 7.61
CA LEU A 10 12.07 9.12 6.81
C LEU A 10 13.12 8.09 7.19
N ILE A 11 12.80 6.81 6.95
CA ILE A 11 13.73 5.71 7.20
C ILE A 11 15.07 5.96 6.51
N ASN A 12 16.17 5.83 7.24
CA ASN A 12 17.51 6.03 6.71
C ASN A 12 18.00 4.76 5.99
N PRO A 13 18.29 4.78 4.69
CA PRO A 13 18.74 3.59 3.96
C PRO A 13 20.02 2.95 4.51
N ALA A 14 20.98 3.73 5.01
CA ALA A 14 22.19 3.20 5.61
C ALA A 14 21.90 2.43 6.90
N GLU A 15 20.98 2.93 7.72
CA GLU A 15 20.50 2.24 8.92
C GLU A 15 19.77 0.96 8.55
N VAL A 16 18.94 0.97 7.48
CA VAL A 16 18.29 -0.26 6.97
C VAL A 16 19.34 -1.31 6.65
N GLU A 17 20.35 -0.97 5.85
CA GLU A 17 21.37 -1.93 5.41
C GLU A 17 22.15 -2.51 6.60
N SER A 18 22.47 -1.70 7.60
CA SER A 18 23.17 -2.12 8.82
C SER A 18 22.38 -3.14 9.67
N LYS A 19 21.06 -3.18 9.56
CA LYS A 19 20.16 -4.07 10.33
C LYS A 19 19.79 -5.36 9.60
N ILE A 20 20.19 -5.53 8.33
CA ILE A 20 19.86 -6.74 7.56
C ILE A 20 20.62 -7.94 8.14
N THR A 21 19.92 -9.04 8.29
CA THR A 21 20.47 -10.33 8.72
C THR A 21 19.92 -11.45 7.84
N GLY A 22 20.43 -12.66 7.96
CA GLY A 22 19.90 -13.84 7.26
C GLY A 22 18.43 -14.17 7.57
N ARG A 23 17.84 -13.54 8.58
CA ARG A 23 16.41 -13.67 8.92
C ARG A 23 15.53 -12.58 8.31
N THR A 24 16.12 -11.51 7.79
CA THR A 24 15.37 -10.42 7.15
C THR A 24 14.67 -10.92 5.90
N LYS A 25 13.40 -10.60 5.71
CA LYS A 25 12.58 -11.01 4.57
C LYS A 25 12.01 -9.84 3.78
N ALA A 26 11.85 -8.69 4.42
CA ALA A 26 11.30 -7.50 3.79
C ALA A 26 11.81 -6.23 4.45
N ILE A 27 11.77 -5.14 3.71
CA ILE A 27 11.92 -3.77 4.18
C ILE A 27 10.55 -3.13 4.13
N ILE A 28 10.09 -2.54 5.25
CA ILE A 28 8.86 -1.74 5.30
C ILE A 28 9.25 -0.28 5.49
N ALA A 29 8.99 0.54 4.49
CA ALA A 29 9.27 1.96 4.49
C ALA A 29 7.98 2.77 4.63
N VAL A 30 7.94 3.69 5.59
CA VAL A 30 6.77 4.54 5.87
C VAL A 30 6.97 5.91 5.22
N ASP A 31 6.07 6.28 4.32
CA ASP A 31 6.00 7.62 3.70
C ASP A 31 5.44 8.63 4.71
N TYR A 32 6.24 8.92 5.74
CA TYR A 32 5.79 9.75 6.87
C TYR A 32 5.36 11.14 6.41
N ALA A 33 4.24 11.62 6.97
CA ALA A 33 3.62 12.91 6.65
C ALA A 33 3.33 13.14 5.15
N GLY A 34 3.32 12.09 4.33
CA GLY A 34 3.05 12.16 2.89
C GLY A 34 4.29 12.37 2.03
N GLN A 35 5.48 12.39 2.62
CA GLN A 35 6.74 12.45 1.90
C GLN A 35 7.21 11.03 1.55
N PRO A 36 7.37 10.67 0.26
CA PRO A 36 7.90 9.36 -0.11
C PRO A 36 9.36 9.19 0.33
N CYS A 37 9.69 7.99 0.82
CA CYS A 37 11.06 7.60 1.15
C CYS A 37 11.98 7.59 -0.08
N ASP A 38 13.29 7.49 0.11
CA ASP A 38 14.21 7.26 -1.01
C ASP A 38 14.09 5.81 -1.52
N TYR A 39 13.06 5.60 -2.35
CA TYR A 39 12.77 4.29 -2.93
C TYR A 39 13.85 3.80 -3.90
N ASN A 40 14.74 4.67 -4.41
CA ASN A 40 15.85 4.20 -5.23
C ASN A 40 16.88 3.48 -4.34
N ALA A 41 17.34 4.16 -3.29
CA ALA A 41 18.29 3.56 -2.35
C ALA A 41 17.73 2.30 -1.68
N LEU A 42 16.45 2.33 -1.24
CA LEU A 42 15.79 1.17 -0.63
C LEU A 42 15.61 0.01 -1.61
N ARG A 43 15.33 0.29 -2.89
CA ARG A 43 15.24 -0.72 -3.94
C ARG A 43 16.57 -1.40 -4.18
N ASP A 44 17.64 -0.61 -4.32
CA ASP A 44 19.00 -1.14 -4.50
C ASP A 44 19.42 -2.07 -3.35
N ILE A 45 19.08 -1.70 -2.10
CA ILE A 45 19.31 -2.55 -0.94
C ILE A 45 18.46 -3.83 -1.01
N ALA A 46 17.17 -3.70 -1.29
CA ALA A 46 16.26 -4.83 -1.37
C ALA A 46 16.72 -5.86 -2.43
N GLU A 47 17.14 -5.39 -3.60
CA GLU A 47 17.63 -6.24 -4.69
C GLU A 47 18.93 -6.95 -4.33
N ARG A 48 19.93 -6.24 -3.75
CA ARG A 48 21.21 -6.85 -3.32
C ARG A 48 21.02 -7.96 -2.29
N HIS A 49 20.01 -7.85 -1.43
CA HIS A 49 19.75 -8.79 -0.35
C HIS A 49 18.57 -9.75 -0.60
N GLY A 50 17.96 -9.70 -1.79
CA GLY A 50 16.82 -10.54 -2.16
C GLY A 50 15.59 -10.34 -1.27
N LEU A 51 15.33 -9.08 -0.86
CA LEU A 51 14.25 -8.71 0.05
C LEU A 51 13.06 -8.13 -0.69
N ILE A 52 11.87 -8.28 -0.10
CA ILE A 52 10.65 -7.62 -0.58
C ILE A 52 10.64 -6.19 -0.03
N LEU A 53 10.37 -5.21 -0.89
CA LEU A 53 10.17 -3.83 -0.49
C LEU A 53 8.67 -3.52 -0.37
N VAL A 54 8.25 -3.06 0.81
CA VAL A 54 6.87 -2.70 1.12
C VAL A 54 6.81 -1.21 1.45
N ALA A 55 5.94 -0.48 0.79
CA ALA A 55 5.64 0.91 1.10
C ALA A 55 4.41 1.02 2.00
N ASP A 56 4.55 1.55 3.20
CA ASP A 56 3.42 2.10 3.93
C ASP A 56 3.14 3.51 3.39
N ALA A 57 2.29 3.56 2.36
CA ALA A 57 1.90 4.76 1.65
C ALA A 57 0.61 5.40 2.22
N CYS A 58 0.26 5.06 3.48
CA CYS A 58 -0.98 5.51 4.11
C CYS A 58 -1.10 7.04 4.23
N HIS A 59 0.02 7.77 4.15
CA HIS A 59 0.05 9.23 4.15
C HIS A 59 0.39 9.85 2.79
N SER A 60 0.75 9.06 1.78
CA SER A 60 1.32 9.56 0.53
C SER A 60 0.42 9.38 -0.70
N LEU A 61 -0.89 9.10 -0.50
CA LEU A 61 -1.82 8.98 -1.62
C LEU A 61 -1.83 10.26 -2.47
N GLY A 62 -1.46 10.13 -3.75
CA GLY A 62 -1.31 11.24 -4.69
C GLY A 62 0.04 11.97 -4.65
N ALA A 63 0.97 11.55 -3.79
CA ALA A 63 2.35 12.02 -3.82
C ALA A 63 3.13 11.39 -4.98
N LYS A 64 4.27 12.00 -5.30
CA LYS A 64 5.20 11.51 -6.33
C LYS A 64 6.64 11.54 -5.85
N PHE A 65 7.40 10.52 -6.20
CA PHE A 65 8.84 10.44 -6.04
C PHE A 65 9.48 10.38 -7.43
N LYS A 66 10.31 11.36 -7.79
CA LYS A 66 10.97 11.46 -9.10
C LYS A 66 10.02 11.22 -10.28
N GLY A 67 8.80 11.79 -10.22
CA GLY A 67 7.78 11.69 -11.26
C GLY A 67 6.89 10.44 -11.19
N ARG A 68 7.26 9.41 -10.45
CA ARG A 68 6.49 8.18 -10.25
C ARG A 68 5.49 8.34 -9.10
N ASN A 69 4.28 7.82 -9.25
CA ASN A 69 3.25 7.93 -8.20
C ASN A 69 3.58 7.04 -6.99
N ALA A 70 3.30 7.52 -5.77
CA ALA A 70 3.22 6.66 -4.60
C ALA A 70 2.25 5.50 -4.89
N GLY A 71 2.59 4.30 -4.42
CA GLY A 71 1.88 3.07 -4.76
C GLY A 71 2.51 2.27 -5.92
N THR A 72 3.47 2.88 -6.68
CA THR A 72 4.20 2.19 -7.75
C THR A 72 5.70 2.09 -7.50
N LEU A 73 6.14 2.37 -6.28
CA LEU A 73 7.55 2.54 -5.92
C LEU A 73 8.16 1.29 -5.28
N ALA A 74 7.33 0.41 -4.75
CA ALA A 74 7.70 -0.80 -4.03
C ALA A 74 7.00 -2.04 -4.64
N ASP A 75 7.36 -3.24 -4.18
CA ASP A 75 6.71 -4.48 -4.63
C ASP A 75 5.26 -4.54 -4.16
N LEU A 76 5.02 -4.00 -2.96
CA LEU A 76 3.71 -3.85 -2.35
C LEU A 76 3.60 -2.44 -1.77
N SER A 77 2.46 -1.80 -1.95
CA SER A 77 2.16 -0.52 -1.30
C SER A 77 0.80 -0.57 -0.62
N VAL A 78 0.73 -0.03 0.58
CA VAL A 78 -0.48 -0.04 1.41
C VAL A 78 -1.02 1.37 1.53
N PHE A 79 -2.31 1.55 1.28
CA PHE A 79 -3.04 2.79 1.50
C PHE A 79 -4.10 2.60 2.58
N SER A 80 -4.32 3.64 3.37
CA SER A 80 -5.38 3.71 4.36
C SER A 80 -6.51 4.62 3.89
N PHE A 81 -7.74 4.20 4.16
CA PHE A 81 -8.95 4.99 3.93
C PHE A 81 -9.67 5.33 5.23
N HIS A 82 -8.93 5.38 6.35
CA HIS A 82 -9.40 5.90 7.62
C HIS A 82 -9.88 7.37 7.46
N PRO A 83 -10.82 7.88 8.28
CA PRO A 83 -11.42 9.21 8.13
C PRO A 83 -10.44 10.39 8.01
N VAL A 84 -9.27 10.31 8.66
CA VAL A 84 -8.27 11.40 8.64
C VAL A 84 -7.38 11.41 7.39
N LYS A 85 -7.50 10.41 6.49
CA LYS A 85 -6.64 10.31 5.31
C LYS A 85 -7.12 11.20 4.16
N HIS A 86 -6.38 11.22 3.06
CA HIS A 86 -6.65 12.05 1.89
C HIS A 86 -8.02 11.76 1.24
N ILE A 87 -8.41 10.50 1.26
CA ILE A 87 -9.77 10.02 0.99
C ILE A 87 -10.16 9.05 2.09
N THR A 88 -11.45 8.86 2.28
CA THR A 88 -11.95 7.92 3.28
C THR A 88 -13.06 7.03 2.75
N THR A 89 -13.17 5.84 3.35
CA THR A 89 -14.32 4.93 3.21
C THR A 89 -15.02 4.69 4.55
N GLY A 90 -14.84 5.64 5.52
CA GLY A 90 -15.17 5.44 6.92
C GLY A 90 -14.07 4.64 7.61
N GLU A 91 -13.95 3.38 7.30
CA GLU A 91 -12.81 2.51 7.55
C GLU A 91 -12.49 1.75 6.27
N GLY A 92 -11.23 1.41 6.05
CA GLY A 92 -10.78 0.66 4.89
C GLY A 92 -9.32 0.88 4.53
N GLY A 93 -8.88 0.16 3.53
CA GLY A 93 -7.54 0.25 2.98
C GLY A 93 -7.41 -0.52 1.69
N MET A 94 -6.27 -0.37 1.07
CA MET A 94 -5.95 -1.06 -0.18
C MET A 94 -4.48 -1.44 -0.23
N VAL A 95 -4.20 -2.64 -0.70
CA VAL A 95 -2.87 -3.03 -1.10
C VAL A 95 -2.80 -3.00 -2.62
N VAL A 96 -1.78 -2.35 -3.16
CA VAL A 96 -1.51 -2.33 -4.60
C VAL A 96 -0.16 -2.97 -4.90
N THR A 97 -0.07 -3.66 -6.03
CA THR A 97 1.14 -4.34 -6.49
C THR A 97 1.11 -4.50 -8.00
N GLY A 98 2.29 -4.48 -8.62
CA GLY A 98 2.47 -4.89 -10.03
C GLY A 98 2.62 -6.40 -10.22
N GLU A 99 2.78 -7.18 -9.14
CA GLU A 99 3.07 -8.61 -9.18
C GLU A 99 1.80 -9.46 -9.04
N THR A 100 1.45 -10.17 -10.08
CA THR A 100 0.24 -11.05 -10.10
C THR A 100 0.22 -12.03 -8.93
N LYS A 101 1.37 -12.65 -8.61
CA LYS A 101 1.49 -13.61 -7.50
C LYS A 101 1.08 -13.02 -6.15
N PHE A 102 1.46 -11.77 -5.88
CA PHE A 102 1.05 -11.08 -4.65
C PHE A 102 -0.44 -10.70 -4.69
N ALA A 103 -0.92 -10.19 -5.83
CA ALA A 103 -2.32 -9.80 -5.98
C ALA A 103 -3.27 -10.99 -5.73
N GLU A 104 -2.96 -12.16 -6.30
CA GLU A 104 -3.76 -13.37 -6.11
C GLU A 104 -3.75 -13.86 -4.66
N ARG A 105 -2.56 -13.89 -4.04
CA ARG A 105 -2.42 -14.31 -2.64
C ARG A 105 -3.16 -13.38 -1.69
N ILE A 106 -3.09 -12.06 -1.90
CA ILE A 106 -3.81 -11.06 -1.10
C ILE A 106 -5.32 -11.19 -1.28
N ARG A 107 -5.82 -11.42 -2.50
CA ARG A 107 -7.24 -11.64 -2.75
C ARG A 107 -7.77 -12.87 -2.01
N ARG A 108 -7.01 -13.97 -1.99
CA ARG A 108 -7.37 -15.16 -1.20
C ARG A 108 -7.33 -14.87 0.29
N PHE A 109 -6.25 -14.27 0.79
CA PHE A 109 -6.06 -13.96 2.20
C PHE A 109 -7.19 -13.07 2.76
N ARG A 110 -7.60 -12.01 2.04
CA ARG A 110 -8.71 -11.14 2.45
C ARG A 110 -10.08 -11.80 2.39
N ASN A 111 -10.20 -12.96 1.75
CA ASN A 111 -11.46 -13.67 1.50
C ASN A 111 -11.38 -15.11 1.99
N HIS A 112 -11.14 -15.31 3.29
CA HIS A 112 -11.14 -16.61 3.97
C HIS A 112 -10.16 -17.66 3.41
N GLY A 113 -9.19 -17.30 2.59
CA GLY A 113 -8.30 -18.27 1.95
C GLY A 113 -8.94 -19.15 0.89
N ILE A 114 -10.12 -18.77 0.37
CA ILE A 114 -10.89 -19.58 -0.59
C ILE A 114 -10.44 -19.37 -2.05
N THR A 115 -10.63 -20.41 -2.87
CA THR A 115 -10.15 -20.45 -4.25
C THR A 115 -10.91 -19.57 -5.22
N SER A 116 -12.19 -19.28 -4.96
CA SER A 116 -13.04 -18.47 -5.84
C SER A 116 -13.96 -17.55 -5.04
N ASP A 117 -14.15 -16.34 -5.54
CA ASP A 117 -15.13 -15.42 -4.98
C ASP A 117 -16.56 -15.67 -5.52
N HIS A 118 -17.55 -14.96 -4.97
CA HIS A 118 -18.95 -15.08 -5.36
C HIS A 118 -19.19 -14.77 -6.85
N HIS A 119 -18.52 -13.76 -7.40
CA HIS A 119 -18.70 -13.38 -8.81
C HIS A 119 -18.14 -14.44 -9.75
N GLN A 120 -16.97 -14.99 -9.43
CA GLN A 120 -16.36 -16.09 -10.19
C GLN A 120 -17.25 -17.32 -10.20
N ARG A 121 -17.77 -17.73 -9.02
CA ARG A 121 -18.69 -18.87 -8.94
C ARG A 121 -19.97 -18.65 -9.74
N ARG A 122 -20.55 -17.46 -9.66
CA ARG A 122 -21.77 -17.12 -10.41
C ARG A 122 -21.53 -17.16 -11.93
N SER A 123 -20.42 -16.64 -12.41
CA SER A 123 -20.09 -16.66 -13.84
C SER A 123 -19.80 -18.05 -14.37
N GLN A 124 -19.29 -18.96 -13.52
CA GLN A 124 -18.97 -20.34 -13.85
C GLN A 124 -20.16 -21.30 -13.64
N GLY A 125 -21.27 -20.82 -13.09
CA GLY A 125 -22.42 -21.66 -12.74
C GLY A 125 -22.11 -22.69 -11.63
N SER A 126 -21.08 -22.45 -10.82
CA SER A 126 -20.60 -23.38 -9.80
C SER A 126 -20.84 -22.81 -8.40
N TRP A 127 -21.23 -23.70 -7.48
CA TRP A 127 -21.30 -23.40 -6.05
C TRP A 127 -20.03 -23.78 -5.30
N PHE A 128 -19.15 -24.58 -5.92
CA PHE A 128 -17.99 -25.17 -5.27
C PHE A 128 -16.88 -24.15 -5.02
N TYR A 129 -16.27 -24.22 -3.84
CA TYR A 129 -15.06 -23.53 -3.45
C TYR A 129 -14.33 -24.31 -2.35
N GLU A 130 -13.04 -24.08 -2.23
CA GLU A 130 -12.20 -24.69 -1.20
C GLU A 130 -11.42 -23.61 -0.44
N MET A 131 -11.23 -23.82 0.85
CA MET A 131 -10.25 -23.07 1.64
C MET A 131 -8.89 -23.77 1.50
N VAL A 132 -7.97 -23.12 0.82
CA VAL A 132 -6.61 -23.65 0.53
C VAL A 132 -5.53 -23.01 1.36
N ASP A 133 -5.84 -21.91 2.00
CA ASP A 133 -4.94 -21.13 2.86
C ASP A 133 -5.70 -20.59 4.08
N LEU A 134 -4.98 -20.24 5.14
CA LEU A 134 -5.54 -19.42 6.20
C LEU A 134 -5.84 -18.01 5.64
N GLY A 135 -7.06 -17.53 5.84
CA GLY A 135 -7.49 -16.21 5.42
C GLY A 135 -8.47 -15.57 6.38
N TYR A 136 -8.78 -14.29 6.13
CA TYR A 136 -9.62 -13.46 6.97
C TYR A 136 -10.79 -12.88 6.17
N ASN A 137 -11.75 -12.30 6.87
CA ASN A 137 -12.78 -11.50 6.26
C ASN A 137 -12.38 -10.02 6.24
N TYR A 138 -11.49 -9.67 5.33
CA TYR A 138 -10.97 -8.30 5.16
C TYR A 138 -11.53 -7.65 3.88
N ARG A 139 -12.79 -7.93 3.59
CA ARG A 139 -13.48 -7.35 2.44
C ARG A 139 -14.03 -5.97 2.80
N ILE A 140 -13.77 -5.00 1.92
CA ILE A 140 -14.45 -3.71 1.94
C ILE A 140 -15.87 -3.88 1.37
N SER A 141 -16.86 -3.23 1.94
CA SER A 141 -18.24 -3.30 1.45
C SER A 141 -18.49 -2.42 0.23
N ASP A 142 -19.56 -2.69 -0.52
CA ASP A 142 -19.91 -1.92 -1.72
C ASP A 142 -20.19 -0.44 -1.39
N PHE A 143 -20.80 -0.14 -0.24
CA PHE A 143 -20.99 1.23 0.24
C PHE A 143 -19.66 1.96 0.43
N GLN A 144 -18.71 1.31 1.07
CA GLN A 144 -17.37 1.84 1.28
C GLN A 144 -16.63 2.03 -0.05
N CYS A 145 -16.75 1.08 -0.97
CA CYS A 145 -16.19 1.18 -2.31
C CYS A 145 -16.78 2.37 -3.08
N ALA A 146 -18.10 2.56 -3.04
CA ALA A 146 -18.79 3.66 -3.71
C ALA A 146 -18.34 5.02 -3.16
N LEU A 147 -18.24 5.14 -1.83
CA LEU A 147 -17.72 6.34 -1.17
C LEU A 147 -16.27 6.61 -1.60
N GLY A 148 -15.40 5.61 -1.51
CA GLY A 148 -13.99 5.72 -1.87
C GLY A 148 -13.79 6.15 -3.32
N LYS A 149 -14.54 5.55 -4.25
CA LYS A 149 -14.53 5.94 -5.67
C LYS A 149 -14.93 7.39 -5.87
N SER A 150 -16.03 7.82 -5.26
CA SER A 150 -16.50 9.22 -5.34
C SER A 150 -15.46 10.21 -4.82
N GLN A 151 -14.72 9.85 -3.77
CA GLN A 151 -13.68 10.70 -3.20
C GLN A 151 -12.40 10.67 -4.03
N LEU A 152 -12.04 9.52 -4.59
CA LEU A 152 -10.87 9.38 -5.45
C LEU A 152 -10.95 10.29 -6.68
N ASP A 153 -12.13 10.43 -7.27
CA ASP A 153 -12.38 11.33 -8.40
C ASP A 153 -12.12 12.81 -8.05
N LYS A 154 -12.29 13.19 -6.78
CA LYS A 154 -12.05 14.55 -6.26
C LYS A 154 -10.61 14.79 -5.79
N LEU A 155 -9.84 13.73 -5.55
CA LEU A 155 -8.51 13.78 -4.95
C LEU A 155 -7.55 14.77 -5.65
N PRO A 156 -7.46 14.84 -6.98
CA PRO A 156 -6.57 15.80 -7.64
C PRO A 156 -6.83 17.26 -7.25
N GLY A 157 -8.10 17.65 -7.18
CA GLY A 157 -8.51 18.99 -6.74
C GLY A 157 -8.16 19.26 -5.28
N TRP A 158 -8.35 18.28 -4.40
CA TRP A 158 -8.00 18.39 -2.99
C TRP A 158 -6.50 18.49 -2.76
N ILE A 159 -5.70 17.73 -3.49
CA ILE A 159 -4.23 17.84 -3.42
C ILE A 159 -3.77 19.23 -3.86
N LYS A 160 -4.34 19.76 -4.97
CA LYS A 160 -4.04 21.13 -5.41
C LYS A 160 -4.32 22.14 -4.31
N LYS A 161 -5.51 22.06 -3.71
CA LYS A 161 -5.92 22.97 -2.62
C LYS A 161 -5.02 22.86 -1.38
N ARG A 162 -4.65 21.65 -0.97
CA ARG A 162 -3.73 21.43 0.15
C ARG A 162 -2.36 22.06 -0.12
N ARG A 163 -1.83 21.93 -1.35
CA ARG A 163 -0.56 22.57 -1.75
C ARG A 163 -0.64 24.09 -1.76
N GLU A 164 -1.78 24.67 -2.16
CA GLU A 164 -2.02 26.11 -2.08
C GLU A 164 -1.97 26.58 -0.63
N ILE A 165 -2.67 25.88 0.26
CA ILE A 165 -2.68 26.18 1.70
C ILE A 165 -1.27 26.07 2.30
N ALA A 166 -0.54 25.00 2.02
CA ALA A 166 0.82 24.79 2.53
C ALA A 166 1.81 25.90 2.11
N ARG A 167 1.56 26.59 1.00
CA ARG A 167 2.41 27.74 0.58
C ARG A 167 2.11 29.02 1.38
N CYS A 168 1.06 29.04 2.15
CA CYS A 168 0.69 30.18 2.98
C CYS A 168 1.35 30.14 4.37
N TYR A 169 1.96 28.99 4.75
CA TYR A 169 2.72 28.80 5.98
C TYR A 169 4.23 28.97 5.73
#